data_6e022c7d0d50084867f0fed6ec6d176a
#
_entry.id   6e022c7d0d50084867f0fed6ec6d176a
#
_cell.length_a   1.000
_cell.length_b   1.000
_cell.length_c   1.000
_cell.angle_alpha   90.00
_cell.angle_beta   90.00
_cell.angle_gamma   90.00
#
_symmetry.space_group_name_H-M   'P 1'
#
loop_
_entity.id
_entity.type
_entity.pdbx_description
1 polymer ?
#
loop_
_entity_poly.entity_id
_entity_poly.type
_entity_poly.pdbx_seq_one_letter_code
_entity_poly.pdbx_strand_id
1 'polypeptide(L)'
;MKILHLFQWKLGDITACIPKVKEQGFDAIQISPIQGTKDNGDAWWLLYQPTNLKIGNSQIGAKEELISLCNAANSYGIKIICDIVLRHCAGDNWEHLKPHRNVDPELLQYLAEPTECTDYCDRWQCTHRCTGMPMFDYNNVGFQKKVTEFLDELLACGVWGFRLDQLKHYALPEEGSNFLNVLS
;
A
#
# COMPACT_ATOMS: atom_id res chain seq x y z
N MET A 1 21.87 2.72 4.64
CA MET A 1 20.70 2.21 5.39
C MET A 1 20.51 0.75 5.04
N LYS A 2 20.45 -0.15 6.03
CA LYS A 2 20.13 -1.57 5.87
C LYS A 2 18.67 -1.77 6.25
N ILE A 3 17.86 -2.32 5.35
CA ILE A 3 16.40 -2.53 5.53
C ILE A 3 16.15 -4.02 5.69
N LEU A 4 15.42 -4.41 6.74
CA LEU A 4 14.90 -5.74 6.91
C LEU A 4 13.44 -5.77 6.46
N HIS A 5 13.10 -6.62 5.49
CA HIS A 5 11.72 -6.82 5.08
C HIS A 5 11.09 -7.99 5.85
N LEU A 6 10.17 -7.68 6.76
CA LEU A 6 9.39 -8.65 7.52
C LEU A 6 8.02 -8.86 6.86
N PHE A 7 8.08 -9.57 5.73
CA PHE A 7 6.91 -9.81 4.89
C PHE A 7 5.91 -10.73 5.57
N GLN A 8 4.65 -10.31 5.63
CA GLN A 8 3.52 -11.06 6.21
C GLN A 8 3.64 -11.33 7.73
N TRP A 9 4.51 -10.60 8.43
CA TRP A 9 4.59 -10.67 9.88
C TRP A 9 3.52 -9.80 10.53
N LYS A 10 2.95 -10.28 11.64
CA LYS A 10 2.05 -9.47 12.47
C LYS A 10 2.82 -8.35 13.18
N LEU A 11 2.19 -7.19 13.33
CA LEU A 11 2.82 -6.02 13.94
C LEU A 11 3.31 -6.30 15.37
N GLY A 12 2.55 -7.08 16.16
CA GLY A 12 2.94 -7.49 17.50
C GLY A 12 4.23 -8.32 17.51
N ASP A 13 4.39 -9.25 16.56
CA ASP A 13 5.59 -10.09 16.44
C ASP A 13 6.80 -9.26 16.00
N ILE A 14 6.59 -8.30 15.09
CA ILE A 14 7.62 -7.33 14.67
C ILE A 14 8.06 -6.49 15.87
N THR A 15 7.13 -6.00 16.67
CA THR A 15 7.41 -5.21 17.87
C THR A 15 8.30 -6.00 18.84
N ALA A 16 8.00 -7.27 19.07
CA ALA A 16 8.77 -8.12 19.96
C ALA A 16 10.20 -8.38 19.47
N CYS A 17 10.47 -8.34 18.16
CA CYS A 17 11.79 -8.61 17.61
C CYS A 17 12.68 -7.37 17.40
N ILE A 18 12.19 -6.14 17.65
CA ILE A 18 12.95 -4.89 17.46
C ILE A 18 14.33 -4.90 18.12
N PRO A 19 14.51 -5.34 19.40
CA PRO A 19 15.83 -5.37 20.01
C PRO A 19 16.83 -6.22 19.21
N LYS A 20 16.40 -7.38 18.71
CA LYS A 20 17.21 -8.27 17.90
C LYS A 20 17.52 -7.68 16.52
N VAL A 21 16.58 -6.98 15.91
CA VAL A 21 16.78 -6.27 14.62
C VAL A 21 17.86 -5.19 14.78
N LYS A 22 17.85 -4.46 15.90
CA LYS A 22 18.87 -3.46 16.22
C LYS A 22 20.24 -4.10 16.43
N GLU A 23 20.30 -5.20 17.19
CA GLU A 23 21.55 -5.95 17.44
C GLU A 23 22.19 -6.44 16.13
N GLN A 24 21.37 -6.86 15.14
CA GLN A 24 21.83 -7.30 13.82
C GLN A 24 22.23 -6.14 12.90
N GLY A 25 22.14 -4.90 13.36
CA GLY A 25 22.62 -3.72 12.66
C GLY A 25 21.76 -3.26 11.50
N PHE A 26 20.45 -3.52 11.55
CA PHE A 26 19.49 -2.92 10.63
C PHE A 26 19.12 -1.51 11.06
N ASP A 27 18.84 -0.65 10.08
CA ASP A 27 18.44 0.74 10.27
C ASP A 27 16.92 0.93 10.15
N ALA A 28 16.26 0.05 9.40
CA ALA A 28 14.83 0.13 9.14
C ALA A 28 14.20 -1.26 8.99
N ILE A 29 12.90 -1.32 9.24
CA ILE A 29 12.02 -2.46 8.96
C ILE A 29 11.01 -2.04 7.90
N GLN A 30 10.88 -2.81 6.82
CA GLN A 30 9.77 -2.71 5.88
C GLN A 30 8.70 -3.71 6.31
N ILE A 31 7.47 -3.22 6.49
CA ILE A 31 6.28 -4.03 6.79
C ILE A 31 5.43 -4.20 5.54
N SER A 32 4.58 -5.25 5.54
CA SER A 32 3.59 -5.50 4.49
C SER A 32 2.49 -4.43 4.45
N PRO A 33 1.68 -4.39 3.35
CA PRO A 33 0.55 -3.48 3.27
C PRO A 33 -0.42 -3.62 4.45
N ILE A 34 -0.81 -2.49 5.03
CA ILE A 34 -1.66 -2.41 6.23
C ILE A 34 -3.12 -2.07 5.90
N GLN A 35 -3.45 -1.84 4.64
CA GLN A 35 -4.79 -1.52 4.18
C GLN A 35 -5.75 -2.71 4.35
N GLY A 36 -7.06 -2.44 4.46
CA GLY A 36 -8.06 -3.50 4.51
C GLY A 36 -8.03 -4.38 3.26
N THR A 37 -8.21 -5.68 3.42
CA THR A 37 -8.18 -6.70 2.36
C THR A 37 -9.57 -7.22 2.02
N LYS A 38 -9.73 -7.82 0.82
CA LYS A 38 -11.04 -8.29 0.36
C LYS A 38 -11.63 -9.43 1.20
N ASP A 39 -10.77 -10.28 1.74
CA ASP A 39 -11.14 -11.45 2.55
C ASP A 39 -10.25 -11.57 3.78
N ASN A 40 -10.77 -12.22 4.82
CA ASN A 40 -10.03 -12.59 6.03
C ASN A 40 -9.34 -13.93 5.79
N GLY A 41 -8.21 -13.93 5.14
CA GLY A 41 -7.43 -15.14 4.84
C GLY A 41 -5.95 -14.92 5.08
N ASP A 42 -5.17 -16.00 5.02
CA ASP A 42 -3.72 -15.97 5.24
C ASP A 42 -2.90 -15.90 3.94
N ALA A 43 -3.55 -15.83 2.79
CA ALA A 43 -2.87 -15.77 1.52
C ALA A 43 -2.16 -14.40 1.36
N TRP A 44 -0.85 -14.44 1.11
CA TRP A 44 -0.01 -13.23 1.01
C TRP A 44 -0.50 -12.22 -0.03
N TRP A 45 -1.07 -12.67 -1.15
CA TRP A 45 -1.56 -11.82 -2.23
C TRP A 45 -2.79 -10.99 -1.84
N LEU A 46 -3.53 -11.37 -0.78
CA LEU A 46 -4.64 -10.57 -0.25
C LEU A 46 -4.17 -9.21 0.24
N LEU A 47 -2.94 -9.10 0.75
CA LEU A 47 -2.35 -7.85 1.20
C LEU A 47 -2.17 -6.83 0.06
N TYR A 48 -2.06 -7.33 -1.19
CA TYR A 48 -1.99 -6.52 -2.41
C TYR A 48 -3.34 -6.37 -3.13
N GLN A 49 -4.43 -6.69 -2.45
CA GLN A 49 -5.79 -6.47 -2.94
C GLN A 49 -6.56 -5.60 -1.93
N PRO A 50 -6.20 -4.30 -1.83
CA PRO A 50 -6.82 -3.41 -0.85
C PRO A 50 -8.28 -3.13 -1.18
N THR A 51 -9.10 -3.01 -0.14
CA THR A 51 -10.50 -2.61 -0.25
C THR A 51 -10.74 -1.17 0.18
N ASN A 52 -9.76 -0.54 0.82
CA ASN A 52 -9.90 0.81 1.34
C ASN A 52 -8.53 1.50 1.51
N LEU A 53 -8.54 2.77 1.85
CA LEU A 53 -7.39 3.57 2.28
C LEU A 53 -7.49 3.82 3.79
N LYS A 54 -7.54 2.74 4.59
CA LYS A 54 -7.63 2.78 6.05
C LYS A 54 -6.59 1.84 6.66
N ILE A 55 -6.12 2.16 7.84
CA ILE A 55 -5.11 1.37 8.54
C ILE A 55 -5.76 0.21 9.28
N GLY A 56 -5.32 -1.00 8.98
CA GLY A 56 -5.67 -2.23 9.68
C GLY A 56 -6.22 -3.33 8.77
N ASN A 57 -5.75 -4.55 8.99
CA ASN A 57 -6.31 -5.75 8.43
C ASN A 57 -6.04 -6.96 9.35
N SER A 58 -6.76 -8.05 9.14
CA SER A 58 -6.71 -9.24 10.00
C SER A 58 -5.39 -10.02 9.95
N GLN A 59 -4.62 -9.89 8.85
CA GLN A 59 -3.34 -10.60 8.71
C GLN A 59 -2.20 -9.90 9.45
N ILE A 60 -2.17 -8.57 9.38
CA ILE A 60 -1.01 -7.79 9.84
C ILE A 60 -1.26 -7.18 11.22
N GLY A 61 -2.44 -6.58 11.43
CA GLY A 61 -2.80 -5.98 12.72
C GLY A 61 -3.63 -4.71 12.59
N ALA A 62 -3.93 -4.10 13.72
CA ALA A 62 -4.73 -2.90 13.85
C ALA A 62 -3.86 -1.62 13.90
N LYS A 63 -4.50 -0.45 13.82
CA LYS A 63 -3.85 0.86 13.89
C LYS A 63 -3.08 1.06 15.21
N GLU A 64 -3.65 0.61 16.32
CA GLU A 64 -3.04 0.71 17.65
C GLU A 64 -1.76 -0.11 17.76
N GLU A 65 -1.71 -1.26 17.07
CA GLU A 65 -0.50 -2.08 16.98
C GLU A 65 0.58 -1.42 16.12
N LEU A 66 0.18 -0.72 15.02
CA LEU A 66 1.11 0.06 14.21
C LEU A 66 1.73 1.21 15.02
N ILE A 67 0.93 1.95 15.78
CA ILE A 67 1.42 3.02 16.67
C ILE A 67 2.39 2.44 17.70
N SER A 68 2.06 1.31 18.31
CA SER A 68 2.91 0.62 19.29
C SER A 68 4.24 0.18 18.66
N LEU A 69 4.21 -0.38 17.46
CA LEU A 69 5.39 -0.75 16.69
C LEU A 69 6.28 0.47 16.39
N CYS A 70 5.71 1.55 15.88
CA CYS A 70 6.45 2.76 15.53
C CYS A 70 7.12 3.39 16.76
N ASN A 71 6.42 3.45 17.89
CA ASN A 71 6.97 3.95 19.16
C ASN A 71 8.13 3.08 19.66
N ALA A 72 7.95 1.75 19.65
CA ALA A 72 9.02 0.83 20.02
C ALA A 72 10.22 0.94 19.09
N ALA A 73 10.00 0.96 17.78
CA ALA A 73 11.07 1.11 16.78
C ALA A 73 11.85 2.41 16.99
N ASN A 74 11.16 3.52 17.20
CA ASN A 74 11.78 4.83 17.44
C ASN A 74 12.70 4.82 18.68
N SER A 75 12.33 4.13 19.76
CA SER A 75 13.14 4.01 20.98
C SER A 75 14.48 3.28 20.74
N TYR A 76 14.58 2.48 19.68
CA TYR A 76 15.80 1.79 19.25
C TYR A 76 16.47 2.47 18.05
N GLY A 77 15.94 3.60 17.57
CA GLY A 77 16.45 4.29 16.38
C GLY A 77 16.25 3.46 15.09
N ILE A 78 15.22 2.63 15.03
CA ILE A 78 14.79 1.86 13.85
C ILE A 78 13.65 2.61 13.15
N LYS A 79 13.72 2.72 11.83
CA LYS A 79 12.68 3.35 11.01
C LYS A 79 11.67 2.32 10.53
N ILE A 80 10.40 2.68 10.48
CA ILE A 80 9.35 1.82 9.89
C ILE A 80 9.00 2.34 8.50
N ILE A 81 9.11 1.45 7.51
CA ILE A 81 8.71 1.68 6.12
C ILE A 81 7.47 0.83 5.86
N CYS A 82 6.37 1.47 5.47
CA CYS A 82 5.12 0.77 5.16
C CYS A 82 5.02 0.52 3.65
N ASP A 83 4.71 -0.72 3.26
CA ASP A 83 4.30 -1.01 1.89
C ASP A 83 2.89 -0.45 1.67
N ILE A 84 2.67 0.22 0.54
CA ILE A 84 1.39 0.87 0.22
C ILE A 84 0.94 0.50 -1.20
N VAL A 85 -0.35 0.20 -1.34
CA VAL A 85 -0.98 -0.17 -2.61
C VAL A 85 -1.99 0.91 -2.99
N LEU A 86 -1.62 1.75 -3.96
CA LEU A 86 -2.42 2.94 -4.35
C LEU A 86 -2.88 2.90 -5.81
N ARG A 87 -2.37 1.92 -6.60
CA ARG A 87 -2.66 1.84 -8.04
C ARG A 87 -4.02 1.24 -8.34
N HIS A 88 -4.45 0.28 -7.52
CA HIS A 88 -5.61 -0.55 -7.78
C HIS A 88 -6.33 -0.93 -6.48
N CYS A 89 -7.54 -1.42 -6.61
CA CYS A 89 -8.25 -2.07 -5.51
C CYS A 89 -8.45 -3.57 -5.78
N ALA A 90 -9.00 -4.27 -4.80
CA ALA A 90 -9.36 -5.67 -4.90
C ALA A 90 -10.32 -5.92 -6.06
N GLY A 91 -9.99 -6.87 -6.91
CA GLY A 91 -10.85 -7.34 -7.99
C GLY A 91 -11.83 -8.42 -7.52
N ASP A 92 -12.96 -8.54 -8.23
CA ASP A 92 -13.90 -9.63 -8.06
C ASP A 92 -13.26 -10.99 -8.38
N ASN A 93 -13.77 -12.06 -7.82
CA ASN A 93 -13.19 -13.39 -7.99
C ASN A 93 -13.37 -13.98 -9.40
N TRP A 94 -14.35 -13.48 -10.16
CA TRP A 94 -14.73 -13.99 -11.48
C TRP A 94 -14.47 -12.98 -12.59
N GLU A 95 -14.66 -11.70 -12.30
CA GLU A 95 -14.50 -10.59 -13.22
C GLU A 95 -13.38 -9.68 -12.70
N HIS A 96 -12.13 -10.03 -12.93
CA HIS A 96 -10.95 -9.40 -12.30
C HIS A 96 -10.91 -7.87 -12.39
N LEU A 97 -11.44 -7.27 -13.45
CA LEU A 97 -11.49 -5.82 -13.62
C LEU A 97 -12.72 -5.15 -12.97
N LYS A 98 -13.62 -5.94 -12.39
CA LYS A 98 -14.73 -5.45 -11.59
C LYS A 98 -14.27 -5.33 -10.13
N PRO A 99 -14.55 -4.24 -9.42
CA PRO A 99 -14.18 -4.10 -8.03
C PRO A 99 -14.90 -5.15 -7.16
N HIS A 100 -14.17 -5.71 -6.20
CA HIS A 100 -14.75 -6.62 -5.22
C HIS A 100 -15.81 -5.89 -4.39
N ARG A 101 -16.87 -6.60 -3.97
CA ARG A 101 -18.01 -6.05 -3.21
C ARG A 101 -17.63 -5.36 -1.89
N ASN A 102 -16.46 -5.71 -1.32
CA ASN A 102 -15.97 -5.13 -0.06
C ASN A 102 -15.13 -3.86 -0.28
N VAL A 103 -14.91 -3.44 -1.53
CA VAL A 103 -14.24 -2.16 -1.80
C VAL A 103 -15.10 -1.02 -1.28
N ASP A 104 -14.48 -0.09 -0.56
CA ASP A 104 -15.15 1.08 0.00
C ASP A 104 -15.92 1.84 -1.10
N PRO A 105 -17.24 2.00 -0.98
CA PRO A 105 -18.06 2.66 -2.00
C PRO A 105 -17.57 4.08 -2.35
N GLU A 106 -16.95 4.79 -1.41
CA GLU A 106 -16.39 6.12 -1.66
C GLU A 106 -15.24 6.11 -2.67
N LEU A 107 -14.55 4.97 -2.83
CA LEU A 107 -13.43 4.85 -3.76
C LEU A 107 -13.90 4.50 -5.19
N LEU A 108 -15.09 3.94 -5.36
CA LEU A 108 -15.58 3.48 -6.66
C LEU A 108 -15.70 4.60 -7.70
N GLN A 109 -15.97 5.83 -7.27
CA GLN A 109 -16.06 7.00 -8.16
C GLN A 109 -14.71 7.41 -8.78
N TYR A 110 -13.62 6.88 -8.27
CA TYR A 110 -12.25 7.18 -8.73
C TYR A 110 -11.65 6.07 -9.60
N LEU A 111 -12.44 5.03 -9.94
CA LEU A 111 -11.96 3.98 -10.82
C LEU A 111 -11.79 4.50 -12.25
N ALA A 112 -10.70 4.09 -12.89
CA ALA A 112 -10.48 4.29 -14.32
C ALA A 112 -11.35 3.31 -15.14
N GLU A 113 -11.46 3.56 -16.45
CA GLU A 113 -12.12 2.63 -17.37
C GLU A 113 -11.49 1.23 -17.28
N PRO A 114 -12.29 0.15 -17.21
CA PRO A 114 -11.80 -1.21 -16.99
C PRO A 114 -11.21 -1.84 -18.27
N THR A 115 -10.19 -1.19 -18.80
CA THR A 115 -9.45 -1.66 -19.98
C THR A 115 -8.16 -2.36 -19.56
N GLU A 116 -7.99 -3.63 -19.94
CA GLU A 116 -6.84 -4.43 -19.55
C GLU A 116 -5.58 -4.08 -20.33
N CYS A 117 -4.43 -4.10 -19.66
CA CYS A 117 -3.10 -4.03 -20.26
C CYS A 117 -2.81 -5.39 -20.94
N THR A 118 -2.69 -5.39 -22.26
CA THR A 118 -2.42 -6.59 -23.06
C THR A 118 -0.96 -6.69 -23.52
N ASP A 119 -0.21 -5.59 -23.44
CA ASP A 119 1.21 -5.54 -23.73
C ASP A 119 1.98 -4.83 -22.62
N TYR A 120 2.69 -5.60 -21.80
CA TYR A 120 3.51 -5.10 -20.68
C TYR A 120 4.85 -4.48 -21.13
N CYS A 121 5.18 -4.53 -22.42
CA CYS A 121 6.30 -3.80 -23.03
C CYS A 121 5.86 -2.40 -23.51
N ASP A 122 4.58 -2.18 -23.69
CA ASP A 122 4.02 -0.88 -24.04
C ASP A 122 3.89 -0.01 -22.78
N ARG A 123 4.75 0.99 -22.66
CA ARG A 123 4.77 1.91 -21.51
C ARG A 123 3.44 2.62 -21.30
N TRP A 124 2.78 3.04 -22.38
CA TRP A 124 1.49 3.73 -22.29
C TRP A 124 0.42 2.80 -21.72
N GLN A 125 0.32 1.56 -22.20
CA GLN A 125 -0.64 0.61 -21.64
C GLN A 125 -0.34 0.32 -20.16
N CYS A 126 0.92 0.13 -19.80
CA CYS A 126 1.31 -0.14 -18.41
C CYS A 126 0.87 0.96 -17.45
N THR A 127 0.82 2.21 -17.89
CA THR A 127 0.47 3.36 -17.05
C THR A 127 -1.01 3.74 -17.11
N HIS A 128 -1.72 3.42 -18.21
CA HIS A 128 -3.09 3.89 -18.43
C HIS A 128 -4.14 2.77 -18.40
N ARG A 129 -3.74 1.51 -18.30
CA ARG A 129 -4.66 0.38 -18.30
C ARG A 129 -4.55 -0.46 -17.02
N CYS A 130 -5.60 -1.22 -16.76
CA CYS A 130 -5.65 -2.17 -15.65
C CYS A 130 -4.63 -3.30 -15.82
N THR A 131 -3.95 -3.66 -14.76
CA THR A 131 -2.94 -4.74 -14.75
C THR A 131 -3.46 -5.93 -13.94
N GLY A 132 -4.60 -6.50 -14.38
CA GLY A 132 -5.26 -7.64 -13.77
C GLY A 132 -6.18 -7.32 -12.58
N MET A 133 -6.34 -6.04 -12.21
CA MET A 133 -7.24 -5.56 -11.16
C MET A 133 -7.81 -4.19 -11.50
N PRO A 134 -8.96 -3.79 -10.91
CA PRO A 134 -9.54 -2.46 -11.13
C PRO A 134 -8.57 -1.37 -10.71
N MET A 135 -8.22 -0.50 -11.64
CA MET A 135 -7.27 0.59 -11.43
C MET A 135 -7.98 1.86 -11.01
N PHE A 136 -7.36 2.62 -10.11
CA PHE A 136 -7.77 3.99 -9.84
C PHE A 136 -7.25 4.96 -10.91
N ASP A 137 -8.04 5.97 -11.24
CA ASP A 137 -7.53 7.17 -11.93
C ASP A 137 -6.70 7.99 -10.93
N TYR A 138 -5.42 7.62 -10.83
CA TYR A 138 -4.49 8.26 -9.90
C TYR A 138 -4.18 9.73 -10.25
N ASN A 139 -4.58 10.21 -11.43
CA ASN A 139 -4.51 11.64 -11.79
C ASN A 139 -5.74 12.42 -11.32
N ASN A 140 -6.79 11.74 -10.84
CA ASN A 140 -7.97 12.40 -10.28
C ASN A 140 -7.61 13.13 -8.97
N VAL A 141 -7.86 14.43 -8.90
CA VAL A 141 -7.53 15.28 -7.75
C VAL A 141 -8.26 14.82 -6.46
N GLY A 142 -9.50 14.33 -6.60
CA GLY A 142 -10.28 13.79 -5.48
C GLY A 142 -9.64 12.52 -4.92
N PHE A 143 -9.14 11.63 -5.79
CA PHE A 143 -8.40 10.45 -5.38
C PHE A 143 -7.07 10.82 -4.72
N GLN A 144 -6.31 11.74 -5.31
CA GLN A 144 -5.05 12.23 -4.72
C GLN A 144 -5.25 12.77 -3.31
N LYS A 145 -6.35 13.50 -3.07
CA LYS A 145 -6.71 13.97 -1.71
C LYS A 145 -6.93 12.80 -0.75
N LYS A 146 -7.65 11.76 -1.15
CA LYS A 146 -7.85 10.55 -0.33
C LYS A 146 -6.54 9.83 -0.03
N VAL A 147 -5.64 9.78 -1.01
CA VAL A 147 -4.29 9.23 -0.82
C VAL A 147 -3.51 10.06 0.19
N THR A 148 -3.50 11.39 0.07
CA THR A 148 -2.82 12.29 1.02
C THR A 148 -3.36 12.08 2.44
N GLU A 149 -4.68 12.04 2.64
CA GLU A 149 -5.31 11.79 3.94
C GLU A 149 -4.83 10.46 4.57
N PHE A 150 -4.72 9.41 3.75
CA PHE A 150 -4.22 8.10 4.20
C PHE A 150 -2.73 8.12 4.56
N LEU A 151 -1.90 8.77 3.73
CA LEU A 151 -0.46 8.90 3.99
C LEU A 151 -0.19 9.74 5.24
N ASP A 152 -0.90 10.84 5.43
CA ASP A 152 -0.82 11.68 6.63
C ASP A 152 -1.21 10.89 7.88
N GLU A 153 -2.23 10.02 7.79
CA GLU A 153 -2.60 9.13 8.90
C GLU A 153 -1.49 8.14 9.25
N LEU A 154 -0.82 7.55 8.24
CA LEU A 154 0.33 6.66 8.45
C LEU A 154 1.52 7.41 9.09
N LEU A 155 1.82 8.62 8.63
CA LEU A 155 2.86 9.48 9.21
C LEU A 155 2.53 9.84 10.66
N ALA A 156 1.27 10.17 10.96
CA ALA A 156 0.79 10.44 12.32
C ALA A 156 0.91 9.22 13.25
N CYS A 157 0.87 7.99 12.71
CA CYS A 157 1.16 6.77 13.46
C CYS A 157 2.67 6.55 13.72
N GLY A 158 3.55 7.34 13.12
CA GLY A 158 5.01 7.24 13.27
C GLY A 158 5.71 6.45 12.15
N VAL A 159 5.03 6.11 11.06
CA VAL A 159 5.68 5.55 9.86
C VAL A 159 6.68 6.57 9.32
N TRP A 160 7.90 6.11 9.02
CA TRP A 160 8.97 6.99 8.55
C TRP A 160 8.99 7.17 7.04
N GLY A 161 8.50 6.18 6.28
CA GLY A 161 8.54 6.23 4.83
C GLY A 161 7.70 5.12 4.20
N PHE A 162 7.61 5.14 2.88
CA PHE A 162 6.75 4.26 2.12
C PHE A 162 7.52 3.48 1.06
N ARG A 163 7.07 2.26 0.79
CA ARG A 163 7.38 1.51 -0.42
C ARG A 163 6.12 1.47 -1.27
N LEU A 164 6.15 2.07 -2.44
CA LEU A 164 5.01 2.10 -3.34
C LEU A 164 4.97 0.84 -4.20
N ASP A 165 3.88 0.09 -4.08
CA ASP A 165 3.64 -1.06 -4.95
C ASP A 165 3.40 -0.64 -6.40
N GLN A 166 3.83 -1.47 -7.35
CA GLN A 166 3.65 -1.26 -8.80
C GLN A 166 4.18 0.09 -9.32
N LEU A 167 5.27 0.65 -8.74
CA LEU A 167 5.78 1.98 -9.13
C LEU A 167 5.97 2.14 -10.65
N LYS A 168 6.39 1.10 -11.36
CA LYS A 168 6.56 1.13 -12.83
C LYS A 168 5.26 1.39 -13.60
N HIS A 169 4.11 1.25 -12.97
CA HIS A 169 2.79 1.41 -13.58
C HIS A 169 2.18 2.81 -13.34
N TYR A 170 2.91 3.73 -12.74
CA TYR A 170 2.52 5.14 -12.67
C TYR A 170 3.23 5.91 -13.77
N ALA A 171 2.50 6.82 -14.43
CA ALA A 171 3.10 7.75 -15.36
C ALA A 171 3.98 8.76 -14.62
N LEU A 172 5.08 9.16 -15.23
CA LEU A 172 6.02 10.13 -14.72
C LEU A 172 5.55 11.56 -15.01
N PRO A 173 6.13 12.60 -14.39
CA PRO A 173 5.79 14.00 -14.70
C PRO A 173 5.94 14.35 -16.19
N GLU A 174 7.00 13.86 -16.84
CA GLU A 174 7.23 14.02 -18.27
C GLU A 174 6.21 13.26 -19.15
N GLU A 175 5.48 12.31 -18.59
CA GLU A 175 4.38 11.56 -19.22
C GLU A 175 3.00 12.19 -18.88
N GLY A 176 2.99 13.37 -18.22
CA GLY A 176 1.79 14.16 -17.94
C GLY A 176 1.10 13.83 -16.60
N SER A 177 1.72 13.07 -15.69
CA SER A 177 1.16 12.79 -14.37
C SER A 177 1.86 13.60 -13.28
N ASN A 178 1.08 14.10 -12.33
CA ASN A 178 1.58 14.73 -11.10
C ASN A 178 1.42 13.84 -9.86
N PHE A 179 0.95 12.60 -10.00
CA PHE A 179 0.62 11.74 -8.87
C PHE A 179 1.80 11.52 -7.92
N LEU A 180 3.01 11.33 -8.46
CA LEU A 180 4.19 11.09 -7.63
C LEU A 180 4.56 12.28 -6.73
N ASN A 181 4.06 13.48 -7.02
CA ASN A 181 4.24 14.65 -6.15
C ASN A 181 3.42 14.53 -4.84
N VAL A 182 2.38 13.66 -4.81
CA VAL A 182 1.60 13.38 -3.59
C VAL A 182 2.44 12.61 -2.56
N LEU A 183 3.53 11.98 -3.01
CA LEU A 183 4.40 11.12 -2.20
C LEU A 183 5.66 11.85 -1.68
N SER A 184 5.85 13.12 -2.06
CA SER A 184 7.06 13.91 -1.77
C SER A 184 6.91 14.87 -0.58
#